data_edbfcfbe0747043427affc09f2e78b0d
#
_entry.id   edbfcfbe0747043427affc09f2e78b0d
#
_cell.length_a   1.000
_cell.length_b   1.000
_cell.length_c   1.000
_cell.angle_alpha   90.00
_cell.angle_beta   90.00
_cell.angle_gamma   90.00
#
_symmetry.space_group_name_H-M   'P 1'
#
loop_
_entity.id
_entity.type
_entity.pdbx_description
1 polymer ?
#
loop_
_entity_poly.entity_id
_entity_poly.type
_entity_poly.pdbx_seq_one_letter_code
_entity_poly.pdbx_strand_id
1 'polypeptide(L)'
;MRIAHSPNQRLVEGVSFESFVSWWVGSPDATRRRSRLLAVLLLLVCLAVAIVGVPRLRMFGHDVFVSLDGGWRVLNGERPQVDFYAQMGPVYYLLHAAGLWLAGNNARGLGYGSALATTLISFWAFFVLRPRMKSAPLFVACLFLALLAAAPFPLGYGFTQAAFSMKHNRYGYALTSLVLLESFLPEKGDSRRLRFAGGFSTGLACALLLFLKISFGLVALTLAAVSLPLRSGARIRLAGMAAGFAAFSIPIMGYLRFDLPALVSEYRVLAAVKRGAIDAHDVIKRIYVDRFEIAPVALLVALVSLLPGVSVRRRFTLTLVVAMATVAGTLLLLTNTQPFGLPLLGAAALLLLNEVTAAVPEGTSPPQMAPLLAIGLLAVAIPMCIDAAGLGAAMADKFLREKPGYRFQEAPLASIEFVDCATPCPPNDDGKNLVRYTEEGIALVQANGRPGESVRGLGASNPFSFATLRPPSHGGAVVLSKTDISAVAMPPEKMLIGDVALILAPKFPASERDTLAVILNAYPNMLGVEYLPVAESPNWVLYRRAN
;
A
#
# COMPACT_ATOMS: atom_id res chain seq x y z
N MET A 1 18.21 -60.86 26.99
CA MET A 1 18.89 -59.55 27.04
C MET A 1 17.98 -58.52 26.32
N ARG A 2 17.19 -57.74 27.09
CA ARG A 2 16.26 -56.73 26.54
C ARG A 2 17.03 -55.41 26.49
N ILE A 3 17.25 -54.92 25.29
CA ILE A 3 17.87 -53.58 25.07
C ILE A 3 16.80 -52.55 25.37
N ALA A 4 17.02 -51.75 26.41
CA ALA A 4 16.16 -50.64 26.77
C ALA A 4 16.37 -49.50 25.74
N HIS A 5 15.33 -49.14 25.01
CA HIS A 5 15.34 -47.96 24.17
C HIS A 5 15.40 -46.69 25.01
N SER A 6 16.37 -45.82 24.69
CA SER A 6 16.61 -44.53 25.31
C SER A 6 15.42 -43.57 25.10
N PRO A 7 14.98 -42.82 26.16
CA PRO A 7 13.86 -41.86 26.04
C PRO A 7 14.13 -40.59 25.22
N ASN A 8 15.32 -40.40 24.67
CA ASN A 8 15.72 -39.15 24.01
C ASN A 8 15.49 -39.13 22.49
N GLN A 9 14.83 -40.12 21.88
CA GLN A 9 14.53 -40.11 20.44
C GLN A 9 13.23 -39.41 20.02
N ARG A 10 12.47 -38.80 20.95
CA ARG A 10 11.18 -38.15 20.64
C ARG A 10 11.24 -36.66 20.27
N LEU A 11 12.41 -36.06 20.15
CA LEU A 11 12.55 -34.61 19.95
C LEU A 11 12.80 -34.18 18.50
N VAL A 12 12.84 -35.08 17.53
CA VAL A 12 12.96 -34.76 16.09
C VAL A 12 12.08 -35.68 15.26
N GLU A 13 10.82 -35.90 15.67
CA GLU A 13 9.82 -36.30 14.69
C GLU A 13 9.51 -35.04 13.84
N GLY A 14 10.18 -34.90 12.72
CA GLY A 14 9.90 -33.88 11.73
C GLY A 14 8.41 -33.90 11.40
N VAL A 15 7.78 -32.73 11.33
CA VAL A 15 6.37 -32.59 10.92
C VAL A 15 6.21 -33.33 9.61
N SER A 16 5.63 -34.55 9.64
CA SER A 16 5.45 -35.31 8.42
C SER A 16 4.48 -34.56 7.51
N PHE A 17 4.68 -34.69 6.22
CA PHE A 17 3.78 -34.07 5.24
C PHE A 17 2.33 -34.51 5.45
N GLU A 18 2.12 -35.74 5.91
CA GLU A 18 0.81 -36.27 6.30
C GLU A 18 0.19 -35.52 7.49
N SER A 19 0.99 -35.17 8.50
CA SER A 19 0.52 -34.34 9.62
C SER A 19 0.11 -32.96 9.19
N PHE A 20 0.81 -32.39 8.21
CA PHE A 20 0.47 -31.09 7.59
C PHE A 20 -0.84 -31.19 6.79
N VAL A 21 -1.02 -32.22 5.95
CA VAL A 21 -2.28 -32.44 5.20
C VAL A 21 -3.44 -32.67 6.15
N SER A 22 -3.26 -33.44 7.23
CA SER A 22 -4.27 -33.66 8.26
C SER A 22 -4.63 -32.38 9.00
N TRP A 23 -3.63 -31.52 9.28
CA TRP A 23 -3.86 -30.19 9.83
C TRP A 23 -4.62 -29.30 8.82
N TRP A 24 -4.33 -29.40 7.52
CA TRP A 24 -5.01 -28.62 6.49
C TRP A 24 -6.49 -28.99 6.33
N VAL A 25 -6.81 -30.27 6.28
CA VAL A 25 -8.18 -30.79 6.11
C VAL A 25 -9.02 -30.73 7.38
N GLY A 26 -8.49 -31.05 8.50
CA GLY A 26 -8.83 -30.90 9.91
C GLY A 26 -10.23 -31.11 10.44
N SER A 27 -10.29 -31.54 11.71
CA SER A 27 -11.50 -31.73 12.53
C SER A 27 -12.13 -30.40 13.02
N PRO A 28 -13.36 -30.39 13.58
CA PRO A 28 -13.98 -29.22 14.20
C PRO A 28 -13.13 -28.58 15.30
N ASP A 29 -12.42 -29.36 16.11
CA ASP A 29 -11.53 -28.86 17.16
C ASP A 29 -10.28 -28.17 16.57
N ALA A 30 -9.73 -28.70 15.47
CA ALA A 30 -8.67 -28.06 14.72
C ALA A 30 -9.13 -26.69 14.16
N THR A 31 -10.39 -26.58 13.75
CA THR A 31 -10.97 -25.32 13.27
C THR A 31 -11.02 -24.25 14.37
N ARG A 32 -11.43 -24.61 15.60
CA ARG A 32 -11.44 -23.68 16.75
C ARG A 32 -10.01 -23.24 17.12
N ARG A 33 -9.05 -24.18 17.15
CA ARG A 33 -7.64 -23.86 17.43
C ARG A 33 -7.06 -22.91 16.38
N ARG A 34 -7.31 -23.16 15.08
CA ARG A 34 -6.87 -22.27 13.99
C ARG A 34 -7.46 -20.87 14.12
N SER A 35 -8.75 -20.74 14.43
CA SER A 35 -9.38 -19.43 14.57
C SER A 35 -8.77 -18.64 15.73
N ARG A 36 -8.46 -19.29 16.86
CA ARG A 36 -7.77 -18.64 17.99
C ARG A 36 -6.34 -18.25 17.62
N LEU A 37 -5.59 -19.15 17.00
CA LEU A 37 -4.22 -18.87 16.55
C LEU A 37 -4.20 -17.73 15.54
N LEU A 38 -5.13 -17.72 14.58
CA LEU A 38 -5.28 -16.63 13.62
C LEU A 38 -5.51 -15.29 14.32
N ALA A 39 -6.45 -15.24 15.26
CA ALA A 39 -6.72 -13.99 15.99
C ALA A 39 -5.49 -13.48 16.74
N VAL A 40 -4.72 -14.38 17.38
CA VAL A 40 -3.46 -14.03 18.05
C VAL A 40 -2.43 -13.52 17.04
N LEU A 41 -2.23 -14.20 15.92
CA LEU A 41 -1.25 -13.79 14.90
C LEU A 41 -1.63 -12.45 14.26
N LEU A 42 -2.90 -12.22 13.94
CA LEU A 42 -3.35 -10.94 13.42
C LEU A 42 -3.12 -9.80 14.44
N LEU A 43 -3.41 -10.07 15.72
CA LEU A 43 -3.12 -9.11 16.79
C LEU A 43 -1.61 -8.83 16.89
N LEU A 44 -0.76 -9.86 16.81
CA LEU A 44 0.69 -9.71 16.86
C LEU A 44 1.22 -8.92 15.65
N VAL A 45 0.69 -9.14 14.44
CA VAL A 45 1.04 -8.35 13.25
C VAL A 45 0.65 -6.88 13.45
N CYS A 46 -0.58 -6.60 13.90
CA CYS A 46 -1.03 -5.24 14.14
C CYS A 46 -0.20 -4.54 15.23
N LEU A 47 0.13 -5.25 16.31
CA LEU A 47 0.98 -4.76 17.39
C LEU A 47 2.41 -4.50 16.89
N ALA A 48 2.97 -5.40 16.07
CA ALA A 48 4.29 -5.22 15.48
C ALA A 48 4.34 -3.95 14.61
N VAL A 49 3.32 -3.69 13.78
CA VAL A 49 3.23 -2.45 13.00
C VAL A 49 3.15 -1.22 13.91
N ALA A 50 2.36 -1.27 14.97
CA ALA A 50 2.26 -0.16 15.93
C ALA A 50 3.58 0.10 16.66
N ILE A 51 4.30 -0.96 17.04
CA ILE A 51 5.60 -0.88 17.71
C ILE A 51 6.69 -0.37 16.74
N VAL A 52 6.76 -0.90 15.52
CA VAL A 52 7.69 -0.41 14.48
C VAL A 52 7.42 1.07 14.22
N GLY A 53 6.16 1.45 14.07
CA GLY A 53 5.77 2.81 13.74
C GLY A 53 6.32 3.23 12.38
N VAL A 54 7.12 4.31 12.35
CA VAL A 54 7.97 4.62 11.20
C VAL A 54 9.23 3.74 11.32
N PRO A 55 9.53 2.89 10.32
CA PRO A 55 10.75 2.08 10.35
C PRO A 55 11.98 2.99 10.22
N ARG A 56 13.15 2.50 10.58
CA ARG A 56 14.42 3.18 10.27
C ARG A 56 14.63 3.15 8.76
N LEU A 57 14.62 4.32 8.13
CA LEU A 57 14.52 4.48 6.68
C LEU A 57 15.88 4.23 6.03
N ARG A 58 15.89 3.41 4.96
CA ARG A 58 17.09 3.03 4.20
C ARG A 58 17.03 3.46 2.74
N MET A 59 15.84 3.85 2.27
CA MET A 59 15.62 4.31 0.89
C MET A 59 14.38 5.20 0.79
N PHE A 60 14.26 5.94 -0.29
CA PHE A 60 13.13 6.84 -0.57
C PHE A 60 12.82 7.79 0.58
N GLY A 61 13.87 8.40 1.15
CA GLY A 61 13.75 9.21 2.35
C GLY A 61 12.77 10.38 2.22
N HIS A 62 12.66 10.97 1.03
CA HIS A 62 11.74 12.08 0.76
C HIS A 62 10.25 11.68 0.82
N ASP A 63 9.91 10.42 0.58
CA ASP A 63 8.51 9.96 0.54
C ASP A 63 7.81 10.05 1.90
N VAL A 64 8.55 9.99 3.00
CA VAL A 64 7.98 10.18 4.34
C VAL A 64 7.38 11.58 4.48
N PHE A 65 8.04 12.58 3.90
CA PHE A 65 7.58 13.97 3.95
C PHE A 65 6.33 14.22 3.10
N VAL A 66 6.12 13.46 2.03
CA VAL A 66 4.87 13.47 1.25
C VAL A 66 3.67 13.10 2.14
N SER A 67 3.85 12.07 2.94
CA SER A 67 2.82 11.61 3.88
C SER A 67 2.60 12.61 5.02
N LEU A 68 3.67 13.23 5.52
CA LEU A 68 3.61 14.26 6.57
C LEU A 68 2.95 15.54 6.06
N ASP A 69 3.41 16.08 4.92
CA ASP A 69 2.86 17.34 4.37
C ASP A 69 1.38 17.19 4.04
N GLY A 70 0.98 16.09 3.36
CA GLY A 70 -0.43 15.87 3.05
C GLY A 70 -1.30 15.64 4.29
N GLY A 71 -0.83 14.88 5.28
CA GLY A 71 -1.52 14.72 6.56
C GLY A 71 -1.63 16.02 7.36
N TRP A 72 -0.58 16.84 7.35
CA TRP A 72 -0.54 18.15 8.01
C TRP A 72 -1.52 19.14 7.36
N ARG A 73 -1.59 19.17 6.03
CA ARG A 73 -2.58 19.96 5.27
C ARG A 73 -4.01 19.62 5.66
N VAL A 74 -4.32 18.33 5.76
CA VAL A 74 -5.64 17.85 6.20
C VAL A 74 -5.95 18.31 7.62
N LEU A 75 -4.99 18.24 8.56
CA LEU A 75 -5.17 18.74 9.94
C LEU A 75 -5.38 20.25 10.00
N ASN A 76 -4.87 21.00 9.03
CA ASN A 76 -5.10 22.44 8.89
C ASN A 76 -6.35 22.78 8.06
N GLY A 77 -7.19 21.77 7.74
CA GLY A 77 -8.49 21.98 7.10
C GLY A 77 -8.45 21.98 5.57
N GLU A 78 -7.32 21.70 4.94
CA GLU A 78 -7.22 21.55 3.48
C GLU A 78 -7.69 20.18 3.02
N ARG A 79 -8.32 20.12 1.86
CA ARG A 79 -8.89 18.90 1.27
C ARG A 79 -8.02 18.41 0.12
N PRO A 80 -7.53 17.17 0.19
CA PRO A 80 -6.76 16.58 -0.91
C PRO A 80 -7.55 16.62 -2.22
N GLN A 81 -6.88 16.90 -3.32
CA GLN A 81 -7.44 16.97 -4.67
C GLN A 81 -8.45 18.10 -4.91
N VAL A 82 -8.72 18.94 -3.92
CA VAL A 82 -9.57 20.13 -4.04
C VAL A 82 -8.82 21.38 -3.69
N ASP A 83 -8.21 21.42 -2.50
CA ASP A 83 -7.48 22.59 -2.02
C ASP A 83 -5.98 22.50 -2.31
N PHE A 84 -5.44 21.29 -2.55
CA PHE A 84 -4.04 21.08 -2.94
C PHE A 84 -3.88 19.88 -3.89
N TYR A 85 -2.85 19.93 -4.73
CA TYR A 85 -2.55 18.85 -5.69
C TYR A 85 -1.98 17.63 -4.98
N ALA A 86 -2.66 16.50 -5.14
CA ALA A 86 -2.38 15.27 -4.41
C ALA A 86 -2.49 14.04 -5.33
N GLN A 87 -1.37 13.37 -5.62
CA GLN A 87 -1.33 12.19 -6.50
C GLN A 87 -2.11 10.99 -5.96
N MET A 88 -2.11 10.84 -4.64
CA MET A 88 -2.91 9.83 -3.94
C MET A 88 -4.27 10.42 -3.59
N GLY A 89 -5.28 9.54 -3.53
CA GLY A 89 -6.62 9.98 -3.16
C GLY A 89 -6.72 10.42 -1.69
N PRO A 90 -7.82 11.09 -1.32
CA PRO A 90 -8.00 11.69 0.01
C PRO A 90 -7.91 10.68 1.16
N VAL A 91 -8.29 9.42 0.95
CA VAL A 91 -8.20 8.36 1.98
C VAL A 91 -6.79 8.20 2.52
N TYR A 92 -5.77 8.30 1.67
CA TYR A 92 -4.38 8.17 2.09
C TYR A 92 -3.98 9.26 3.09
N TYR A 93 -4.30 10.50 2.77
CA TYR A 93 -3.94 11.64 3.62
C TYR A 93 -4.80 11.75 4.88
N LEU A 94 -6.08 11.40 4.80
CA LEU A 94 -6.96 11.31 5.98
C LEU A 94 -6.46 10.27 6.99
N LEU A 95 -5.94 9.13 6.51
CA LEU A 95 -5.34 8.11 7.36
C LEU A 95 -4.11 8.64 8.11
N HIS A 96 -3.23 9.38 7.41
CA HIS A 96 -2.05 9.98 8.03
C HIS A 96 -2.43 11.14 8.95
N ALA A 97 -3.39 11.97 8.58
CA ALA A 97 -3.92 13.03 9.45
C ALA A 97 -4.46 12.46 10.76
N ALA A 98 -5.25 11.39 10.70
CA ALA A 98 -5.74 10.71 11.91
C ALA A 98 -4.59 10.21 12.79
N GLY A 99 -3.56 9.63 12.18
CA GLY A 99 -2.37 9.18 12.91
C GLY A 99 -1.59 10.34 13.54
N LEU A 100 -1.37 11.42 12.81
CA LEU A 100 -0.69 12.62 13.31
C LEU A 100 -1.46 13.27 14.46
N TRP A 101 -2.78 13.35 14.36
CA TRP A 101 -3.65 13.84 15.43
C TRP A 101 -3.48 13.00 16.71
N LEU A 102 -3.53 11.66 16.59
CA LEU A 102 -3.31 10.74 17.71
C LEU A 102 -1.93 10.86 18.33
N ALA A 103 -0.94 11.31 17.56
CA ALA A 103 0.45 11.47 18.00
C ALA A 103 0.75 12.88 18.55
N GLY A 104 -0.23 13.80 18.61
CA GLY A 104 -0.01 15.18 19.02
C GLY A 104 0.91 15.94 18.05
N ASN A 105 0.67 15.81 16.75
CA ASN A 105 1.43 16.42 15.66
C ASN A 105 2.91 16.01 15.63
N ASN A 106 3.18 14.75 15.90
CA ASN A 106 4.52 14.16 15.80
C ASN A 106 4.53 13.11 14.67
N ALA A 107 5.63 13.01 13.93
CA ALA A 107 5.80 12.12 12.79
C ALA A 107 5.61 10.62 13.13
N ARG A 108 5.73 10.21 14.41
CA ARG A 108 5.35 8.84 14.85
C ARG A 108 3.91 8.49 14.50
N GLY A 109 3.05 9.49 14.29
CA GLY A 109 1.67 9.33 13.85
C GLY A 109 1.52 8.61 12.53
N LEU A 110 2.50 8.67 11.64
CA LEU A 110 2.49 7.88 10.39
C LEU A 110 2.43 6.37 10.69
N GLY A 111 3.14 5.93 11.73
CA GLY A 111 3.08 4.55 12.23
C GLY A 111 1.70 4.19 12.78
N TYR A 112 1.05 5.11 13.49
CA TYR A 112 -0.32 4.88 14.00
C TYR A 112 -1.34 4.77 12.86
N GLY A 113 -1.23 5.61 11.83
CA GLY A 113 -2.04 5.48 10.61
C GLY A 113 -1.84 4.12 9.94
N SER A 114 -0.59 3.65 9.82
CA SER A 114 -0.28 2.34 9.24
C SER A 114 -0.84 1.18 10.08
N ALA A 115 -0.75 1.25 11.40
CA ALA A 115 -1.33 0.25 12.29
C ALA A 115 -2.86 0.21 12.19
N LEU A 116 -3.51 1.37 12.11
CA LEU A 116 -4.95 1.47 11.90
C LEU A 116 -5.37 0.83 10.58
N ALA A 117 -4.70 1.16 9.46
CA ALA A 117 -4.99 0.56 8.15
C ALA A 117 -4.82 -0.95 8.17
N THR A 118 -3.71 -1.46 8.71
CA THR A 118 -3.43 -2.90 8.81
C THR A 118 -4.49 -3.61 9.64
N THR A 119 -4.90 -3.02 10.76
CA THR A 119 -5.94 -3.55 11.64
C THR A 119 -7.27 -3.63 10.93
N LEU A 120 -7.71 -2.54 10.28
CA LEU A 120 -8.97 -2.51 9.55
C LEU A 120 -9.00 -3.54 8.42
N ILE A 121 -7.94 -3.64 7.61
CA ILE A 121 -7.84 -4.62 6.52
C ILE A 121 -7.88 -6.06 7.07
N SER A 122 -7.14 -6.35 8.15
CA SER A 122 -7.06 -7.68 8.74
C SER A 122 -8.41 -8.16 9.27
N PHE A 123 -9.10 -7.33 10.03
CA PHE A 123 -10.42 -7.67 10.55
C PHE A 123 -11.48 -7.75 9.44
N TRP A 124 -11.44 -6.84 8.48
CA TRP A 124 -12.34 -6.89 7.33
C TRP A 124 -12.17 -8.18 6.55
N ALA A 125 -10.94 -8.56 6.22
CA ALA A 125 -10.65 -9.83 5.57
C ALA A 125 -11.21 -11.02 6.35
N PHE A 126 -11.01 -11.07 7.68
CA PHE A 126 -11.53 -12.15 8.51
C PHE A 126 -13.06 -12.26 8.45
N PHE A 127 -13.78 -11.15 8.65
CA PHE A 127 -15.24 -11.17 8.67
C PHE A 127 -15.84 -11.53 7.31
N VAL A 128 -15.25 -11.04 6.24
CA VAL A 128 -15.74 -11.24 4.87
C VAL A 128 -15.43 -12.64 4.35
N LEU A 129 -14.24 -13.18 4.63
CA LEU A 129 -13.79 -14.45 4.09
C LEU A 129 -14.27 -15.65 4.92
N ARG A 130 -14.53 -15.47 6.22
CA ARG A 130 -14.98 -16.54 7.12
C ARG A 130 -16.22 -17.33 6.61
N PRO A 131 -17.28 -16.70 6.11
CA PRO A 131 -18.43 -17.42 5.57
C PRO A 131 -18.20 -18.04 4.18
N ARG A 132 -17.03 -17.85 3.58
CA ARG A 132 -16.73 -18.27 2.19
C ARG A 132 -15.64 -19.34 2.10
N MET A 133 -14.68 -19.31 3.00
CA MET A 133 -13.50 -20.19 2.94
C MET A 133 -13.57 -21.32 3.95
N LYS A 134 -12.90 -22.43 3.65
CA LYS A 134 -12.54 -23.45 4.62
C LYS A 134 -11.50 -22.87 5.61
N SER A 135 -11.37 -23.48 6.81
CA SER A 135 -10.60 -22.86 7.92
C SER A 135 -9.10 -22.68 7.63
N ALA A 136 -8.46 -23.60 6.91
CA ALA A 136 -7.04 -23.48 6.60
C ALA A 136 -6.76 -22.43 5.50
N PRO A 137 -7.43 -22.44 4.32
CA PRO A 137 -7.32 -21.35 3.37
C PRO A 137 -7.69 -19.98 3.97
N LEU A 138 -8.70 -19.90 4.85
CA LEU A 138 -9.04 -18.67 5.56
C LEU A 138 -7.86 -18.16 6.42
N PHE A 139 -7.23 -19.07 7.16
CA PHE A 139 -6.07 -18.74 8.00
C PHE A 139 -4.95 -18.12 7.16
N VAL A 140 -4.58 -18.77 6.05
CA VAL A 140 -3.52 -18.28 5.16
C VAL A 140 -3.93 -16.97 4.48
N ALA A 141 -5.17 -16.84 4.02
CA ALA A 141 -5.66 -15.64 3.34
C ALA A 141 -5.64 -14.40 4.25
N CYS A 142 -6.14 -14.53 5.48
CA CYS A 142 -6.12 -13.41 6.42
C CYS A 142 -4.70 -12.98 6.79
N LEU A 143 -3.79 -13.94 7.01
CA LEU A 143 -2.40 -13.67 7.33
C LEU A 143 -1.67 -13.05 6.13
N PHE A 144 -1.91 -13.55 4.92
CA PHE A 144 -1.38 -12.98 3.68
C PHE A 144 -1.77 -11.49 3.53
N LEU A 145 -3.05 -11.17 3.67
CA LEU A 145 -3.54 -9.79 3.52
C LEU A 145 -3.02 -8.87 4.63
N ALA A 146 -2.93 -9.39 5.86
CA ALA A 146 -2.39 -8.64 6.99
C ALA A 146 -0.90 -8.32 6.80
N LEU A 147 -0.09 -9.30 6.43
CA LEU A 147 1.35 -9.12 6.19
C LEU A 147 1.62 -8.22 4.98
N LEU A 148 0.86 -8.39 3.89
CA LEU A 148 0.95 -7.53 2.73
C LEU A 148 0.71 -6.05 3.09
N ALA A 149 -0.27 -5.75 3.95
CA ALA A 149 -0.54 -4.40 4.42
C ALA A 149 0.53 -3.90 5.43
N ALA A 150 1.05 -4.79 6.27
CA ALA A 150 1.97 -4.49 7.37
C ALA A 150 3.39 -4.19 6.93
N ALA A 151 3.89 -4.86 5.89
CA ALA A 151 5.31 -4.87 5.53
C ALA A 151 5.90 -3.46 5.35
N PRO A 152 7.05 -3.16 5.99
CA PRO A 152 7.60 -1.81 6.09
C PRO A 152 8.61 -1.48 4.96
N PHE A 153 8.45 -2.05 3.79
CA PHE A 153 9.27 -1.80 2.61
C PHE A 153 8.40 -1.76 1.35
N PRO A 154 8.82 -1.08 0.26
CA PRO A 154 8.04 -1.01 -0.96
C PRO A 154 7.95 -2.38 -1.63
N LEU A 155 6.82 -2.66 -2.26
CA LEU A 155 6.62 -3.94 -2.97
C LEU A 155 7.65 -4.10 -4.09
N GLY A 156 8.25 -5.30 -4.19
CA GLY A 156 9.26 -5.63 -5.19
C GLY A 156 10.69 -5.21 -4.83
N TYR A 157 10.90 -4.63 -3.64
CA TYR A 157 12.23 -4.34 -3.10
C TYR A 157 12.65 -5.37 -2.05
N GLY A 158 13.93 -5.37 -1.70
CA GLY A 158 14.46 -6.29 -0.68
C GLY A 158 13.82 -6.02 0.69
N PHE A 159 13.52 -7.07 1.43
CA PHE A 159 12.85 -6.97 2.74
C PHE A 159 13.66 -6.21 3.80
N THR A 160 14.97 -6.03 3.61
CA THR A 160 15.82 -5.21 4.46
C THR A 160 15.82 -3.72 4.08
N GLN A 161 15.21 -3.37 2.94
CA GLN A 161 15.15 -2.00 2.44
C GLN A 161 13.94 -1.26 3.01
N ALA A 162 13.95 -1.07 4.33
CA ALA A 162 12.87 -0.40 5.03
C ALA A 162 12.66 1.04 4.51
N ALA A 163 11.39 1.39 4.24
CA ALA A 163 10.99 2.70 3.77
C ALA A 163 9.55 3.01 4.17
N PHE A 164 9.24 4.29 4.30
CA PHE A 164 7.85 4.76 4.44
C PHE A 164 7.28 5.20 3.09
N SER A 165 7.72 4.55 2.03
CA SER A 165 7.34 4.82 0.66
C SER A 165 6.23 3.89 0.21
N MET A 166 5.37 4.38 -0.69
CA MET A 166 4.38 3.57 -1.42
C MET A 166 3.44 2.73 -0.54
N LYS A 167 3.20 3.11 0.73
CA LYS A 167 2.29 2.39 1.64
C LYS A 167 0.88 2.25 1.06
N HIS A 168 0.40 3.25 0.34
CA HIS A 168 -0.88 3.21 -0.37
C HIS A 168 -0.98 2.04 -1.37
N ASN A 169 0.13 1.63 -1.99
CA ASN A 169 0.13 0.48 -2.89
C ASN A 169 -0.11 -0.83 -2.11
N ARG A 170 0.53 -1.01 -0.95
CA ARG A 170 0.33 -2.20 -0.13
C ARG A 170 -1.12 -2.32 0.36
N TYR A 171 -1.72 -1.22 0.82
CA TYR A 171 -3.14 -1.20 1.20
C TYR A 171 -4.05 -1.44 -0.03
N GLY A 172 -3.71 -0.83 -1.16
CA GLY A 172 -4.41 -1.02 -2.43
C GLY A 172 -4.41 -2.48 -2.88
N TYR A 173 -3.25 -3.13 -2.89
CA TYR A 173 -3.16 -4.56 -3.24
C TYR A 173 -3.89 -5.46 -2.25
N ALA A 174 -3.78 -5.22 -0.95
CA ALA A 174 -4.46 -6.02 0.06
C ALA A 174 -5.99 -5.95 -0.09
N LEU A 175 -6.54 -4.74 -0.27
CA LEU A 175 -7.97 -4.54 -0.46
C LEU A 175 -8.45 -5.05 -1.83
N THR A 176 -7.68 -4.86 -2.91
CA THR A 176 -8.03 -5.39 -4.25
C THR A 176 -8.01 -6.93 -4.25
N SER A 177 -7.04 -7.54 -3.54
CA SER A 177 -7.00 -8.99 -3.30
C SER A 177 -8.22 -9.47 -2.53
N LEU A 178 -8.66 -8.70 -1.51
CA LEU A 178 -9.89 -8.99 -0.78
C LEU A 178 -11.12 -8.91 -1.70
N VAL A 179 -11.22 -7.88 -2.56
CA VAL A 179 -12.30 -7.76 -3.56
C VAL A 179 -12.28 -8.95 -4.51
N LEU A 180 -11.12 -9.38 -5.00
CA LEU A 180 -10.99 -10.56 -5.86
C LEU A 180 -11.52 -11.81 -5.14
N LEU A 181 -11.06 -12.09 -3.93
CA LEU A 181 -11.49 -13.24 -3.14
C LEU A 181 -12.99 -13.19 -2.86
N GLU A 182 -13.52 -12.06 -2.39
CA GLU A 182 -14.94 -11.90 -2.11
C GLU A 182 -15.80 -12.04 -3.35
N SER A 183 -15.34 -11.52 -4.49
CA SER A 183 -16.07 -11.55 -5.76
C SER A 183 -16.17 -12.94 -6.37
N PHE A 184 -15.19 -13.81 -6.20
CA PHE A 184 -15.13 -15.10 -6.87
C PHE A 184 -15.28 -16.34 -5.96
N LEU A 185 -15.21 -16.17 -4.62
CA LEU A 185 -15.50 -17.24 -3.67
C LEU A 185 -17.01 -17.37 -3.44
N PRO A 186 -17.60 -18.57 -3.54
CA PRO A 186 -19.02 -18.79 -3.24
C PRO A 186 -19.32 -18.55 -1.75
N GLU A 187 -20.49 -17.97 -1.47
CA GLU A 187 -20.99 -17.91 -0.10
C GLU A 187 -21.49 -19.30 0.34
N LYS A 188 -21.24 -19.66 1.58
CA LYS A 188 -21.83 -20.86 2.20
C LYS A 188 -23.29 -20.55 2.55
N GLY A 189 -24.22 -21.15 1.82
CA GLY A 189 -25.67 -20.98 2.00
C GLY A 189 -26.31 -19.98 1.04
N ASP A 190 -27.65 -20.05 0.92
CA ASP A 190 -28.48 -19.31 -0.04
C ASP A 190 -29.17 -18.08 0.57
N SER A 191 -28.55 -17.43 1.58
CA SER A 191 -29.14 -16.32 2.29
C SER A 191 -29.09 -15.00 1.48
N ARG A 192 -30.25 -14.37 1.26
CA ARG A 192 -30.33 -13.02 0.65
C ARG A 192 -29.51 -11.99 1.43
N ARG A 193 -29.49 -12.10 2.78
CA ARG A 193 -28.71 -11.21 3.66
C ARG A 193 -27.21 -11.34 3.40
N LEU A 194 -26.67 -12.54 3.28
CA LEU A 194 -25.26 -12.78 3.01
C LEU A 194 -24.85 -12.24 1.62
N ARG A 195 -25.72 -12.43 0.60
CA ARG A 195 -25.47 -11.87 -0.74
C ARG A 195 -25.44 -10.36 -0.74
N PHE A 196 -26.40 -9.71 -0.04
CA PHE A 196 -26.44 -8.26 0.09
C PHE A 196 -25.20 -7.76 0.87
N ALA A 197 -24.87 -8.36 2.02
CA ALA A 197 -23.73 -7.97 2.84
C ALA A 197 -22.40 -8.15 2.09
N GLY A 198 -22.25 -9.23 1.30
CA GLY A 198 -21.09 -9.40 0.43
C GLY A 198 -21.02 -8.35 -0.67
N GLY A 199 -22.14 -8.05 -1.32
CA GLY A 199 -22.20 -6.93 -2.25
C GLY A 199 -21.81 -5.61 -1.59
N PHE A 200 -22.39 -5.31 -0.42
CA PHE A 200 -22.10 -4.10 0.35
C PHE A 200 -20.60 -3.98 0.67
N SER A 201 -19.98 -5.03 1.18
CA SER A 201 -18.54 -5.07 1.45
C SER A 201 -17.71 -4.81 0.18
N THR A 202 -18.04 -5.51 -0.92
CA THR A 202 -17.35 -5.29 -2.21
C THR A 202 -17.49 -3.84 -2.69
N GLY A 203 -18.69 -3.26 -2.64
CA GLY A 203 -18.95 -1.88 -3.04
C GLY A 203 -18.19 -0.87 -2.18
N LEU A 204 -18.21 -1.07 -0.86
CA LEU A 204 -17.46 -0.25 0.10
C LEU A 204 -15.94 -0.29 -0.20
N ALA A 205 -15.38 -1.49 -0.46
CA ALA A 205 -13.98 -1.66 -0.80
C ALA A 205 -13.63 -0.99 -2.13
N CYS A 206 -14.48 -1.11 -3.15
CA CYS A 206 -14.29 -0.43 -4.44
C CYS A 206 -14.27 1.09 -4.30
N ALA A 207 -15.19 1.67 -3.51
CA ALA A 207 -15.22 3.10 -3.23
C ALA A 207 -13.97 3.55 -2.47
N LEU A 208 -13.60 2.83 -1.40
CA LEU A 208 -12.40 3.13 -0.63
C LEU A 208 -11.15 3.09 -1.50
N LEU A 209 -11.01 2.09 -2.36
CA LEU A 209 -9.90 1.96 -3.30
C LEU A 209 -9.88 3.09 -4.34
N LEU A 210 -11.03 3.52 -4.83
CA LEU A 210 -11.14 4.65 -5.77
C LEU A 210 -10.61 5.94 -5.13
N PHE A 211 -10.97 6.20 -3.88
CA PHE A 211 -10.51 7.37 -3.12
C PHE A 211 -9.17 7.16 -2.41
N LEU A 212 -8.59 5.95 -2.43
CA LEU A 212 -7.20 5.70 -2.04
C LEU A 212 -6.25 5.99 -3.22
N LYS A 213 -6.54 5.39 -4.38
CA LYS A 213 -5.83 5.58 -5.65
C LYS A 213 -6.66 5.06 -6.81
N ILE A 214 -6.92 5.89 -7.80
CA ILE A 214 -7.85 5.60 -8.91
C ILE A 214 -7.53 4.29 -9.63
N SER A 215 -6.26 3.95 -9.84
CA SER A 215 -5.85 2.71 -10.53
C SER A 215 -6.33 1.45 -9.82
N PHE A 216 -6.24 1.40 -8.48
CA PHE A 216 -6.77 0.28 -7.69
C PHE A 216 -8.29 0.25 -7.70
N GLY A 217 -8.95 1.42 -7.64
CA GLY A 217 -10.41 1.52 -7.72
C GLY A 217 -10.97 0.98 -9.03
N LEU A 218 -10.37 1.35 -10.16
CA LEU A 218 -10.77 0.86 -11.48
C LEU A 218 -10.59 -0.65 -11.61
N VAL A 219 -9.48 -1.19 -11.16
CA VAL A 219 -9.24 -2.64 -11.15
C VAL A 219 -10.27 -3.36 -10.28
N ALA A 220 -10.53 -2.87 -9.07
CA ALA A 220 -11.50 -3.46 -8.16
C ALA A 220 -12.93 -3.44 -8.72
N LEU A 221 -13.34 -2.32 -9.33
CA LEU A 221 -14.64 -2.20 -10.00
C LEU A 221 -14.76 -3.18 -11.18
N THR A 222 -13.69 -3.35 -11.97
CA THR A 222 -13.67 -4.33 -13.08
C THR A 222 -13.80 -5.76 -12.57
N LEU A 223 -13.03 -6.14 -11.52
CA LEU A 223 -13.14 -7.46 -10.89
C LEU A 223 -14.56 -7.73 -10.37
N ALA A 224 -15.13 -6.76 -9.68
CA ALA A 224 -16.47 -6.84 -9.12
C ALA A 224 -17.54 -6.96 -10.24
N ALA A 225 -17.45 -6.13 -11.28
CA ALA A 225 -18.39 -6.15 -12.40
C ALA A 225 -18.36 -7.48 -13.17
N VAL A 226 -17.18 -8.00 -13.50
CA VAL A 226 -17.01 -9.30 -14.18
C VAL A 226 -17.54 -10.46 -13.34
N SER A 227 -17.48 -10.36 -12.01
CA SER A 227 -17.97 -11.41 -11.12
C SER A 227 -19.50 -11.52 -11.09
N LEU A 228 -20.25 -10.43 -11.34
CA LEU A 228 -21.71 -10.38 -11.20
C LEU A 228 -22.45 -11.42 -12.06
N PRO A 229 -22.21 -11.54 -13.38
CA PRO A 229 -22.91 -12.52 -14.23
C PRO A 229 -22.51 -13.97 -13.91
N LEU A 230 -21.40 -14.17 -13.25
CA LEU A 230 -20.90 -15.50 -12.87
C LEU A 230 -21.56 -16.03 -11.58
N ARG A 231 -22.34 -15.19 -10.87
CA ARG A 231 -22.89 -15.49 -9.56
C ARG A 231 -24.41 -15.63 -9.56
N SER A 232 -24.93 -16.49 -8.68
CA SER A 232 -26.36 -16.51 -8.34
C SER A 232 -26.75 -15.29 -7.52
N GLY A 233 -27.94 -14.73 -7.77
CA GLY A 233 -28.45 -13.57 -7.03
C GLY A 233 -27.73 -12.25 -7.36
N ALA A 234 -27.25 -12.09 -8.58
CA ALA A 234 -26.51 -10.92 -9.07
C ALA A 234 -27.21 -9.58 -8.74
N ARG A 235 -28.54 -9.52 -8.87
CA ARG A 235 -29.33 -8.28 -8.57
C ARG A 235 -29.19 -7.86 -7.11
N ILE A 236 -29.23 -8.83 -6.15
CA ILE A 236 -29.11 -8.54 -4.70
C ILE A 236 -27.69 -8.09 -4.38
N ARG A 237 -26.69 -8.75 -4.98
CA ARG A 237 -25.28 -8.33 -4.84
C ARG A 237 -25.05 -6.93 -5.42
N LEU A 238 -25.58 -6.65 -6.62
CA LEU A 238 -25.48 -5.32 -7.23
C LEU A 238 -26.12 -4.24 -6.37
N ALA A 239 -27.32 -4.50 -5.79
CA ALA A 239 -27.95 -3.58 -4.87
C ALA A 239 -27.08 -3.35 -3.62
N GLY A 240 -26.50 -4.42 -3.06
CA GLY A 240 -25.52 -4.31 -1.97
C GLY A 240 -24.29 -3.50 -2.38
N MET A 241 -23.72 -3.78 -3.56
CA MET A 241 -22.54 -3.04 -4.06
C MET A 241 -22.86 -1.55 -4.24
N ALA A 242 -24.00 -1.21 -4.82
CA ALA A 242 -24.43 0.19 -4.97
C ALA A 242 -24.57 0.87 -3.59
N ALA A 243 -25.21 0.18 -2.63
CA ALA A 243 -25.36 0.69 -1.27
C ALA A 243 -24.01 0.88 -0.55
N GLY A 244 -23.12 -0.10 -0.62
CA GLY A 244 -21.79 -0.01 -0.01
C GLY A 244 -20.91 1.06 -0.67
N PHE A 245 -20.95 1.16 -1.99
CA PHE A 245 -20.26 2.20 -2.74
C PHE A 245 -20.76 3.60 -2.35
N ALA A 246 -22.08 3.80 -2.30
CA ALA A 246 -22.68 5.06 -1.90
C ALA A 246 -22.39 5.40 -0.43
N ALA A 247 -22.45 4.41 0.47
CA ALA A 247 -22.19 4.59 1.90
C ALA A 247 -20.80 5.15 2.20
N PHE A 248 -19.80 4.89 1.35
CA PHE A 248 -18.47 5.49 1.47
C PHE A 248 -18.31 6.73 0.59
N SER A 249 -18.78 6.70 -0.66
CA SER A 249 -18.56 7.80 -1.61
C SER A 249 -19.31 9.07 -1.21
N ILE A 250 -20.52 8.97 -0.65
CA ILE A 250 -21.31 10.16 -0.28
C ILE A 250 -20.61 10.94 0.85
N PRO A 251 -20.20 10.34 1.99
CA PRO A 251 -19.46 11.06 3.02
C PRO A 251 -18.14 11.66 2.53
N ILE A 252 -17.34 10.92 1.76
CA ILE A 252 -16.06 11.43 1.27
C ILE A 252 -16.26 12.57 0.26
N MET A 253 -17.26 12.47 -0.62
CA MET A 253 -17.61 13.55 -1.54
C MET A 253 -18.19 14.76 -0.79
N GLY A 254 -18.95 14.55 0.27
CA GLY A 254 -19.40 15.61 1.16
C GLY A 254 -18.21 16.36 1.81
N TYR A 255 -17.22 15.62 2.31
CA TYR A 255 -15.96 16.20 2.80
C TYR A 255 -15.24 17.02 1.71
N LEU A 256 -15.22 16.54 0.46
CA LEU A 256 -14.66 17.23 -0.70
C LEU A 256 -15.62 18.30 -1.29
N ARG A 257 -16.75 18.60 -0.62
CA ARG A 257 -17.79 19.58 -1.04
C ARG A 257 -18.37 19.29 -2.44
N PHE A 258 -18.36 18.03 -2.87
CA PHE A 258 -18.82 17.59 -4.19
C PHE A 258 -18.12 18.31 -5.37
N ASP A 259 -16.88 18.78 -5.18
CA ASP A 259 -16.11 19.48 -6.20
C ASP A 259 -15.55 18.49 -7.24
N LEU A 260 -16.44 17.97 -8.08
CA LEU A 260 -16.11 17.08 -9.18
C LEU A 260 -15.19 17.74 -10.23
N PRO A 261 -15.37 19.04 -10.58
CA PRO A 261 -14.47 19.74 -11.51
C PRO A 261 -13.00 19.69 -11.04
N ALA A 262 -12.72 19.96 -9.75
CA ALA A 262 -11.37 19.90 -9.21
C ALA A 262 -10.77 18.50 -9.33
N LEU A 263 -11.53 17.46 -8.90
CA LEU A 263 -11.10 16.06 -9.02
C LEU A 263 -10.79 15.66 -10.47
N VAL A 264 -11.68 16.00 -11.41
CA VAL A 264 -11.49 15.67 -12.84
C VAL A 264 -10.30 16.42 -13.42
N SER A 265 -10.10 17.69 -13.05
CA SER A 265 -8.94 18.48 -13.47
C SER A 265 -7.63 17.82 -13.05
N GLU A 266 -7.53 17.41 -11.79
CA GLU A 266 -6.34 16.74 -11.26
C GLU A 266 -6.05 15.40 -11.95
N TYR A 267 -7.06 14.57 -12.12
CA TYR A 267 -6.89 13.30 -12.86
C TYR A 267 -6.52 13.51 -14.34
N ARG A 268 -6.98 14.59 -14.98
CA ARG A 268 -6.53 14.94 -16.34
C ARG A 268 -5.06 15.28 -16.39
N VAL A 269 -4.54 16.06 -15.44
CA VAL A 269 -3.11 16.38 -15.33
C VAL A 269 -2.30 15.10 -15.12
N LEU A 270 -2.68 14.26 -14.17
CA LEU A 270 -2.01 12.97 -13.92
C LEU A 270 -2.02 12.05 -15.15
N ALA A 271 -3.15 11.97 -15.86
CA ALA A 271 -3.27 11.18 -17.08
C ALA A 271 -2.41 11.74 -18.22
N ALA A 272 -2.29 13.07 -18.34
CA ALA A 272 -1.48 13.71 -19.36
C ALA A 272 0.02 13.46 -19.14
N VAL A 273 0.49 13.54 -17.88
CA VAL A 273 1.89 13.20 -17.52
C VAL A 273 2.22 11.75 -17.81
N LYS A 274 1.27 10.84 -17.56
CA LYS A 274 1.46 9.39 -17.77
C LYS A 274 1.06 8.90 -19.17
N ARG A 275 0.61 9.80 -20.07
CA ARG A 275 0.23 9.44 -21.43
C ARG A 275 1.45 8.92 -22.20
N GLY A 276 1.33 7.72 -22.76
CA GLY A 276 2.43 7.05 -23.46
C GLY A 276 3.47 6.34 -22.57
N ALA A 277 3.27 6.39 -21.23
CA ALA A 277 4.20 5.72 -20.31
C ALA A 277 4.03 4.18 -20.27
N ILE A 278 2.92 3.64 -20.80
CA ILE A 278 2.64 2.20 -20.85
C ILE A 278 2.06 1.86 -22.22
N ASP A 279 2.72 0.99 -22.94
CA ASP A 279 2.25 0.42 -24.19
C ASP A 279 2.01 -1.10 -24.08
N ALA A 280 1.51 -1.73 -25.14
CA ALA A 280 1.27 -3.18 -25.17
C ALA A 280 2.58 -3.97 -25.04
N HIS A 281 3.69 -3.43 -25.56
CA HIS A 281 5.01 -4.05 -25.47
C HIS A 281 5.48 -4.10 -24.02
N ASP A 282 5.28 -3.02 -23.26
CA ASP A 282 5.64 -2.98 -21.82
C ASP A 282 4.86 -4.03 -21.03
N VAL A 283 3.57 -4.19 -21.31
CA VAL A 283 2.73 -5.22 -20.66
C VAL A 283 3.25 -6.62 -20.98
N ILE A 284 3.53 -6.92 -22.25
CA ILE A 284 4.03 -8.25 -22.68
C ILE A 284 5.41 -8.51 -22.08
N LYS A 285 6.33 -7.53 -22.16
CA LYS A 285 7.66 -7.62 -21.57
C LYS A 285 7.57 -7.87 -20.07
N ARG A 286 6.64 -7.20 -19.40
CA ARG A 286 6.45 -7.35 -17.96
C ARG A 286 5.93 -8.73 -17.59
N ILE A 287 4.92 -9.25 -18.31
CA ILE A 287 4.43 -10.63 -18.13
C ILE A 287 5.57 -11.65 -18.29
N TYR A 288 6.47 -11.42 -19.26
CA TYR A 288 7.64 -12.28 -19.46
C TYR A 288 8.63 -12.19 -18.28
N VAL A 289 8.87 -11.00 -17.74
CA VAL A 289 9.74 -10.80 -16.56
C VAL A 289 9.17 -11.52 -15.34
N ASP A 290 7.86 -11.38 -15.09
CA ASP A 290 7.18 -11.93 -13.91
C ASP A 290 6.72 -13.40 -14.11
N ARG A 291 7.17 -14.09 -15.17
CA ARG A 291 6.76 -15.47 -15.49
C ARG A 291 6.97 -16.46 -14.35
N PHE A 292 7.95 -16.25 -13.49
CA PHE A 292 8.20 -17.12 -12.34
C PHE A 292 7.16 -17.00 -11.23
N GLU A 293 6.45 -15.87 -11.15
CA GLU A 293 5.29 -15.71 -10.28
C GLU A 293 4.01 -16.22 -10.94
N ILE A 294 3.89 -16.05 -12.26
CA ILE A 294 2.72 -16.41 -13.05
C ILE A 294 2.62 -17.94 -13.27
N ALA A 295 3.74 -18.58 -13.64
CA ALA A 295 3.75 -19.99 -14.05
C ALA A 295 3.24 -20.97 -12.97
N PRO A 296 3.60 -20.85 -11.67
CA PRO A 296 3.06 -21.74 -10.64
C PRO A 296 1.54 -21.63 -10.51
N VAL A 297 0.97 -20.41 -10.62
CA VAL A 297 -0.47 -20.20 -10.49
C VAL A 297 -1.20 -20.66 -11.75
N ALA A 298 -0.60 -20.46 -12.93
CA ALA A 298 -1.13 -21.00 -14.19
C ALA A 298 -1.11 -22.53 -14.19
N LEU A 299 -0.04 -23.16 -13.70
CA LEU A 299 0.00 -24.61 -13.53
C LEU A 299 -1.06 -25.08 -12.53
N LEU A 300 -1.20 -24.41 -11.41
CA LEU A 300 -2.19 -24.76 -10.40
C LEU A 300 -3.61 -24.70 -10.96
N VAL A 301 -3.99 -23.66 -11.72
CA VAL A 301 -5.33 -23.60 -12.31
C VAL A 301 -5.56 -24.69 -13.36
N ALA A 302 -4.54 -25.03 -14.15
CA ALA A 302 -4.62 -26.14 -15.10
C ALA A 302 -4.88 -27.46 -14.37
N LEU A 303 -4.12 -27.76 -13.32
CA LEU A 303 -4.25 -28.98 -12.54
C LEU A 303 -5.59 -29.04 -11.76
N VAL A 304 -6.02 -27.93 -11.14
CA VAL A 304 -7.35 -27.87 -10.47
C VAL A 304 -8.49 -28.06 -11.48
N SER A 305 -8.31 -27.60 -12.71
CA SER A 305 -9.30 -27.80 -13.77
C SER A 305 -9.45 -29.27 -14.20
N LEU A 306 -8.48 -30.12 -13.93
CA LEU A 306 -8.53 -31.55 -14.17
C LEU A 306 -9.19 -32.35 -13.05
N LEU A 307 -9.46 -31.74 -11.90
CA LEU A 307 -10.07 -32.44 -10.77
C LEU A 307 -11.48 -32.92 -11.10
N PRO A 308 -11.83 -34.17 -10.68
CA PRO A 308 -13.20 -34.66 -10.78
C PRO A 308 -14.18 -33.75 -10.02
N GLY A 309 -15.37 -33.51 -10.60
CA GLY A 309 -16.42 -32.71 -9.96
C GLY A 309 -16.32 -31.19 -10.20
N VAL A 310 -15.24 -30.68 -10.76
CA VAL A 310 -15.15 -29.26 -11.16
C VAL A 310 -15.91 -29.06 -12.47
N SER A 311 -17.04 -28.32 -12.42
CA SER A 311 -17.88 -28.07 -13.60
C SER A 311 -17.14 -27.21 -14.64
N VAL A 312 -17.52 -27.32 -15.92
CA VAL A 312 -16.95 -26.51 -17.03
C VAL A 312 -17.05 -25.00 -16.72
N ARG A 313 -18.21 -24.55 -16.21
CA ARG A 313 -18.41 -23.15 -15.80
C ARG A 313 -17.41 -22.73 -14.72
N ARG A 314 -17.12 -23.61 -13.76
CA ARG A 314 -16.16 -23.32 -12.68
C ARG A 314 -14.73 -23.27 -13.22
N ARG A 315 -14.34 -24.19 -14.09
CA ARG A 315 -13.04 -24.19 -14.79
C ARG A 315 -12.81 -22.87 -15.51
N PHE A 316 -13.80 -22.45 -16.31
CA PHE A 316 -13.75 -21.16 -17.00
C PHE A 316 -13.58 -20.00 -16.02
N THR A 317 -14.37 -19.97 -14.94
CA THR A 317 -14.27 -18.91 -13.92
C THR A 317 -12.88 -18.86 -13.30
N LEU A 318 -12.29 -20.00 -12.92
CA LEU A 318 -10.97 -20.05 -12.29
C LEU A 318 -9.86 -19.57 -13.25
N THR A 319 -9.92 -20.01 -14.52
CA THR A 319 -8.98 -19.55 -15.56
C THR A 319 -9.10 -18.04 -15.78
N LEU A 320 -10.34 -17.53 -15.87
CA LEU A 320 -10.60 -16.10 -16.02
C LEU A 320 -10.04 -15.30 -14.85
N VAL A 321 -10.21 -15.76 -13.61
CA VAL A 321 -9.68 -15.10 -12.40
C VAL A 321 -8.16 -15.01 -12.45
N VAL A 322 -7.47 -16.09 -12.82
CA VAL A 322 -6.00 -16.08 -12.93
C VAL A 322 -5.54 -15.13 -14.04
N ALA A 323 -6.20 -15.16 -15.20
CA ALA A 323 -5.91 -14.25 -16.31
C ALA A 323 -6.12 -12.78 -15.89
N MET A 324 -7.25 -12.47 -15.23
CA MET A 324 -7.52 -11.12 -14.70
C MET A 324 -6.51 -10.70 -13.63
N ALA A 325 -6.15 -11.59 -12.70
CA ALA A 325 -5.16 -11.30 -11.68
C ALA A 325 -3.78 -11.01 -12.30
N THR A 326 -3.41 -11.74 -13.35
CA THR A 326 -2.16 -11.49 -14.11
C THR A 326 -2.21 -10.12 -14.78
N VAL A 327 -3.21 -9.86 -15.61
CA VAL A 327 -3.30 -8.60 -16.38
C VAL A 327 -3.45 -7.40 -15.45
N ALA A 328 -4.38 -7.46 -14.49
CA ALA A 328 -4.61 -6.39 -13.55
C ALA A 328 -3.39 -6.14 -12.63
N GLY A 329 -2.74 -7.21 -12.16
CA GLY A 329 -1.52 -7.12 -11.37
C GLY A 329 -0.39 -6.45 -12.16
N THR A 330 -0.19 -6.85 -13.41
CA THR A 330 0.81 -6.25 -14.31
C THR A 330 0.54 -4.76 -14.58
N LEU A 331 -0.72 -4.39 -14.87
CA LEU A 331 -1.09 -3.00 -15.07
C LEU A 331 -0.88 -2.15 -13.80
N LEU A 332 -1.27 -2.66 -12.64
CA LEU A 332 -1.03 -1.99 -11.36
C LEU A 332 0.47 -1.84 -11.09
N LEU A 333 1.27 -2.83 -11.39
CA LEU A 333 2.72 -2.79 -11.20
C LEU A 333 3.36 -1.72 -12.09
N LEU A 334 3.00 -1.65 -13.37
CA LEU A 334 3.48 -0.64 -14.32
C LEU A 334 3.04 0.77 -13.92
N THR A 335 1.75 0.95 -13.54
CA THR A 335 1.24 2.27 -13.13
C THR A 335 1.83 2.77 -11.81
N ASN A 336 2.38 1.87 -11.00
CA ASN A 336 2.96 2.20 -9.69
C ASN A 336 4.50 2.19 -9.69
N THR A 337 5.14 2.05 -10.85
CA THR A 337 6.61 2.02 -11.01
C THR A 337 7.30 1.02 -10.07
N GLN A 338 6.66 -0.12 -9.82
CA GLN A 338 7.18 -1.16 -8.96
C GLN A 338 8.05 -2.15 -9.75
N PRO A 339 9.19 -2.62 -9.20
CA PRO A 339 10.07 -3.52 -9.92
C PRO A 339 9.54 -4.95 -10.04
N PHE A 340 8.85 -5.49 -9.00
CA PHE A 340 8.36 -6.86 -8.95
C PHE A 340 7.14 -6.99 -8.04
N GLY A 341 6.52 -8.19 -8.08
CA GLY A 341 5.49 -8.63 -7.14
C GLY A 341 4.06 -8.45 -7.67
N LEU A 342 3.36 -9.57 -7.81
CA LEU A 342 1.97 -9.66 -8.27
C LEU A 342 1.04 -10.20 -7.17
N PRO A 343 0.71 -9.43 -6.11
CA PRO A 343 -0.10 -9.92 -4.98
C PRO A 343 -1.46 -10.47 -5.38
N LEU A 344 -2.03 -10.02 -6.50
CA LEU A 344 -3.30 -10.55 -7.01
C LEU A 344 -3.19 -12.02 -7.43
N LEU A 345 -2.01 -12.47 -7.87
CA LEU A 345 -1.77 -13.91 -8.12
C LEU A 345 -1.78 -14.71 -6.83
N GLY A 346 -1.25 -14.17 -5.73
CA GLY A 346 -1.37 -14.78 -4.41
C GLY A 346 -2.84 -14.95 -3.98
N ALA A 347 -3.67 -13.93 -4.22
CA ALA A 347 -5.12 -14.03 -3.98
C ALA A 347 -5.79 -15.07 -4.89
N ALA A 348 -5.42 -15.15 -6.17
CA ALA A 348 -5.92 -16.19 -7.08
C ALA A 348 -5.48 -17.59 -6.63
N ALA A 349 -4.24 -17.77 -6.18
CA ALA A 349 -3.76 -19.03 -5.61
C ALA A 349 -4.53 -19.44 -4.35
N LEU A 350 -4.87 -18.49 -3.47
CA LEU A 350 -5.71 -18.74 -2.29
C LEU A 350 -7.13 -19.19 -2.68
N LEU A 351 -7.70 -18.64 -3.73
CA LEU A 351 -8.97 -19.09 -4.27
C LEU A 351 -8.87 -20.55 -4.77
N LEU A 352 -7.82 -20.88 -5.53
CA LEU A 352 -7.56 -22.23 -6.01
C LEU A 352 -7.31 -23.22 -4.87
N LEU A 353 -6.55 -22.83 -3.86
CA LEU A 353 -6.34 -23.64 -2.64
C LEU A 353 -7.66 -23.93 -1.91
N ASN A 354 -8.58 -22.98 -1.87
CA ASN A 354 -9.90 -23.22 -1.28
C ASN A 354 -10.72 -24.22 -2.11
N GLU A 355 -10.64 -24.21 -3.45
CA GLU A 355 -11.27 -25.21 -4.31
C GLU A 355 -10.68 -26.61 -4.09
N VAL A 356 -9.34 -26.72 -4.05
CA VAL A 356 -8.66 -27.98 -3.73
C VAL A 356 -9.13 -28.52 -2.39
N THR A 357 -9.17 -27.67 -1.36
CA THR A 357 -9.61 -28.08 -0.01
C THR A 357 -11.08 -28.46 0.03
N ALA A 358 -11.93 -27.82 -0.78
CA ALA A 358 -13.35 -28.13 -0.84
C ALA A 358 -13.65 -29.46 -1.58
N ALA A 359 -12.77 -29.86 -2.52
CA ALA A 359 -12.89 -31.10 -3.26
C ALA A 359 -12.48 -32.35 -2.43
N VAL A 360 -11.78 -32.17 -1.31
CA VAL A 360 -11.35 -33.27 -0.42
C VAL A 360 -12.48 -33.60 0.53
N PRO A 361 -12.96 -34.85 0.57
CA PRO A 361 -13.91 -35.32 1.59
C PRO A 361 -13.30 -35.20 3.00
N GLU A 362 -14.11 -34.80 3.99
CA GLU A 362 -13.67 -34.71 5.37
C GLU A 362 -13.18 -36.08 5.88
N GLY A 363 -11.98 -36.09 6.45
CA GLY A 363 -11.37 -37.31 6.99
C GLY A 363 -10.54 -38.15 6.00
N THR A 364 -10.43 -37.73 4.75
CA THR A 364 -9.55 -38.36 3.75
C THR A 364 -8.39 -37.45 3.39
N SER A 365 -7.20 -38.00 3.21
CA SER A 365 -6.04 -37.30 2.69
C SER A 365 -5.55 -37.97 1.40
N PRO A 366 -6.19 -37.71 0.24
CA PRO A 366 -5.75 -38.33 -0.99
C PRO A 366 -4.34 -37.83 -1.32
N PRO A 367 -3.36 -38.73 -1.50
CA PRO A 367 -1.97 -38.36 -1.81
C PRO A 367 -1.83 -37.52 -3.09
N GLN A 368 -2.81 -37.63 -3.99
CA GLN A 368 -2.89 -36.87 -5.24
C GLN A 368 -3.09 -35.36 -5.04
N MET A 369 -3.58 -34.92 -3.87
CA MET A 369 -3.77 -33.48 -3.57
C MET A 369 -2.51 -32.79 -3.02
N ALA A 370 -1.54 -33.56 -2.58
CA ALA A 370 -0.30 -33.08 -2.00
C ALA A 370 0.46 -32.08 -2.92
N PRO A 371 0.70 -32.39 -4.21
CA PRO A 371 1.41 -31.46 -5.10
C PRO A 371 0.61 -30.19 -5.37
N LEU A 372 -0.73 -30.27 -5.47
CA LEU A 372 -1.59 -29.09 -5.67
C LEU A 372 -1.51 -28.12 -4.48
N LEU A 373 -1.60 -28.68 -3.26
CA LEU A 373 -1.44 -27.90 -2.03
C LEU A 373 -0.03 -27.28 -1.97
N ALA A 374 1.00 -28.04 -2.30
CA ALA A 374 2.38 -27.55 -2.27
C ALA A 374 2.60 -26.38 -3.25
N ILE A 375 2.18 -26.52 -4.51
CA ILE A 375 2.31 -25.45 -5.52
C ILE A 375 1.54 -24.20 -5.09
N GLY A 376 0.28 -24.36 -4.68
CA GLY A 376 -0.55 -23.23 -4.27
C GLY A 376 -0.02 -22.54 -3.01
N LEU A 377 0.49 -23.31 -2.05
CA LEU A 377 1.09 -22.77 -0.84
C LEU A 377 2.40 -22.05 -1.12
N LEU A 378 3.27 -22.57 -1.99
CA LEU A 378 4.51 -21.87 -2.37
C LEU A 378 4.21 -20.51 -3.00
N ALA A 379 3.22 -20.43 -3.88
CA ALA A 379 2.81 -19.17 -4.51
C ALA A 379 2.34 -18.10 -3.50
N VAL A 380 1.88 -18.51 -2.31
CA VAL A 380 1.41 -17.60 -1.26
C VAL A 380 2.44 -17.46 -0.13
N ALA A 381 3.08 -18.54 0.28
CA ALA A 381 4.00 -18.56 1.42
C ALA A 381 5.27 -17.74 1.14
N ILE A 382 5.81 -17.78 -0.09
CA ILE A 382 7.01 -17.02 -0.43
C ILE A 382 6.80 -15.51 -0.18
N PRO A 383 5.81 -14.83 -0.78
CA PRO A 383 5.58 -13.41 -0.50
C PRO A 383 5.22 -13.15 0.96
N MET A 384 4.47 -14.04 1.63
CA MET A 384 4.18 -13.92 3.06
C MET A 384 5.43 -13.98 3.93
N CYS A 385 6.35 -14.90 3.63
CA CYS A 385 7.62 -15.02 4.37
C CYS A 385 8.51 -13.79 4.16
N ILE A 386 8.54 -13.25 2.94
CA ILE A 386 9.27 -12.01 2.62
C ILE A 386 8.68 -10.83 3.42
N ASP A 387 7.35 -10.68 3.44
CA ASP A 387 6.68 -9.60 4.17
C ASP A 387 6.86 -9.76 5.70
N ALA A 388 6.77 -10.99 6.22
CA ALA A 388 7.02 -11.29 7.63
C ALA A 388 8.48 -11.04 8.02
N ALA A 389 9.43 -11.45 7.16
CA ALA A 389 10.85 -11.20 7.36
C ALA A 389 11.16 -9.70 7.38
N GLY A 390 10.53 -8.91 6.49
CA GLY A 390 10.67 -7.47 6.47
C GLY A 390 10.13 -6.79 7.73
N LEU A 391 8.98 -7.24 8.23
CA LEU A 391 8.43 -6.74 9.49
C LEU A 391 9.34 -7.13 10.68
N GLY A 392 9.82 -8.37 10.71
CA GLY A 392 10.78 -8.86 11.71
C GLY A 392 12.11 -8.11 11.66
N ALA A 393 12.65 -7.86 10.46
CA ALA A 393 13.88 -7.09 10.27
C ALA A 393 13.72 -5.64 10.76
N ALA A 394 12.59 -4.99 10.47
CA ALA A 394 12.32 -3.64 10.96
C ALA A 394 12.16 -3.59 12.49
N MET A 395 11.55 -4.62 13.09
CA MET A 395 11.48 -4.78 14.55
C MET A 395 12.90 -4.93 15.14
N ALA A 396 13.70 -5.85 14.60
CA ALA A 396 15.06 -6.09 15.05
C ALA A 396 15.92 -4.83 14.91
N ASP A 397 15.88 -4.16 13.76
CA ASP A 397 16.63 -2.92 13.50
C ASP A 397 16.26 -1.81 14.51
N LYS A 398 14.98 -1.70 14.88
CA LYS A 398 14.51 -0.72 15.85
C LYS A 398 15.05 -0.97 17.26
N PHE A 399 15.15 -2.23 17.69
CA PHE A 399 15.57 -2.59 19.05
C PHE A 399 17.08 -2.79 19.18
N LEU A 400 17.72 -3.45 18.21
CA LEU A 400 19.14 -3.79 18.27
C LEU A 400 20.05 -2.60 17.89
N ARG A 401 19.59 -1.77 16.93
CA ARG A 401 20.30 -0.55 16.50
C ARG A 401 21.78 -0.79 16.17
N GLU A 402 22.07 -1.86 15.44
CA GLU A 402 23.44 -2.24 15.09
C GLU A 402 24.22 -1.14 14.34
N LYS A 403 23.51 -0.31 13.59
CA LYS A 403 24.08 0.84 12.86
C LYS A 403 23.59 2.15 13.47
N PRO A 404 24.46 3.18 13.59
CA PRO A 404 24.02 4.52 13.96
C PRO A 404 23.02 5.04 12.92
N GLY A 405 22.03 5.77 13.37
CA GLY A 405 21.05 6.44 12.52
C GLY A 405 21.14 7.95 12.65
N TYR A 406 20.67 8.62 11.63
CA TYR A 406 20.58 10.07 11.55
C TYR A 406 19.15 10.49 11.89
N ARG A 407 18.98 11.35 12.88
CA ARG A 407 17.69 11.84 13.38
C ARG A 407 17.63 13.34 13.29
N PHE A 408 16.42 13.84 13.15
CA PHE A 408 16.14 15.26 13.28
C PHE A 408 16.17 15.71 14.74
N GLN A 409 16.68 16.91 14.98
CA GLN A 409 16.63 17.56 16.28
C GLN A 409 15.25 18.17 16.56
N GLU A 410 14.54 18.56 15.50
CA GLU A 410 13.21 19.13 15.59
C GLU A 410 12.19 18.14 16.14
N ALA A 411 11.49 18.53 17.21
CA ALA A 411 10.56 17.68 17.96
C ALA A 411 9.49 16.99 17.09
N PRO A 412 8.85 17.65 16.11
CA PRO A 412 7.87 17.01 15.24
C PRO A 412 8.46 15.86 14.40
N LEU A 413 9.73 15.97 13.98
CA LEU A 413 10.43 15.00 13.15
C LEU A 413 11.31 14.01 13.93
N ALA A 414 11.51 14.18 15.22
CA ALA A 414 12.48 13.42 16.03
C ALA A 414 12.26 11.90 16.04
N SER A 415 11.07 11.44 15.68
CA SER A 415 10.75 10.01 15.56
C SER A 415 11.16 9.40 14.22
N ILE A 416 11.58 10.20 13.25
CA ILE A 416 12.11 9.73 11.96
C ILE A 416 13.62 9.51 12.12
N GLU A 417 14.06 8.35 11.69
CA GLU A 417 15.47 7.97 11.70
C GLU A 417 15.86 7.39 10.35
N PHE A 418 16.95 7.89 9.79
CA PHE A 418 17.56 7.38 8.58
C PHE A 418 18.79 6.55 8.90
N VAL A 419 19.06 5.55 8.11
CA VAL A 419 20.26 4.71 8.20
C VAL A 419 20.91 4.68 6.83
N ASP A 420 22.24 4.68 6.78
CA ASP A 420 22.97 4.57 5.52
C ASP A 420 22.49 3.38 4.71
N CYS A 421 22.32 3.58 3.43
CA CYS A 421 22.01 2.53 2.50
C CYS A 421 23.13 1.47 2.47
N ALA A 422 22.74 0.21 2.29
CA ALA A 422 23.69 -0.89 2.14
C ALA A 422 24.37 -0.92 0.75
N THR A 423 23.87 -0.16 -0.21
CA THR A 423 24.38 -0.01 -1.59
C THR A 423 24.60 1.47 -1.87
N PRO A 424 25.46 1.86 -2.84
CA PRO A 424 25.61 3.25 -3.20
C PRO A 424 24.24 3.86 -3.49
N CYS A 425 23.77 4.74 -2.59
CA CYS A 425 22.55 5.49 -2.80
C CYS A 425 22.81 6.66 -3.75
N PRO A 426 21.80 7.08 -4.51
CA PRO A 426 21.81 8.43 -5.07
C PRO A 426 22.08 9.42 -3.94
N PRO A 427 22.84 10.50 -4.19
CA PRO A 427 23.21 11.49 -3.14
C PRO A 427 22.02 12.05 -2.35
N ASN A 428 20.82 11.96 -2.90
CA ASN A 428 19.57 12.45 -2.32
C ASN A 428 18.89 11.46 -1.38
N ASP A 429 19.24 10.18 -1.48
CA ASP A 429 18.73 9.11 -0.60
C ASP A 429 19.73 8.80 0.54
N ASP A 430 20.87 9.50 0.58
CA ASP A 430 21.80 9.46 1.69
C ASP A 430 21.15 10.11 2.92
N GLY A 431 20.79 9.27 3.87
CA GLY A 431 20.06 9.69 5.09
C GLY A 431 20.77 10.79 5.88
N LYS A 432 22.11 10.79 5.92
CA LYS A 432 22.90 11.83 6.57
C LYS A 432 22.72 13.19 5.91
N ASN A 433 22.84 13.22 4.59
CA ASN A 433 22.70 14.46 3.82
C ASN A 433 21.26 14.97 3.86
N LEU A 434 20.27 14.08 3.75
CA LEU A 434 18.85 14.44 3.81
C LEU A 434 18.49 15.10 5.15
N VAL A 435 18.95 14.54 6.27
CA VAL A 435 18.75 15.14 7.61
C VAL A 435 19.44 16.50 7.68
N ARG A 436 20.72 16.56 7.30
CA ARG A 436 21.49 17.81 7.34
C ARG A 436 20.88 18.92 6.51
N TYR A 437 20.50 18.64 5.25
CA TYR A 437 19.87 19.64 4.37
C TYR A 437 18.52 20.11 4.92
N THR A 438 17.72 19.17 5.42
CA THR A 438 16.41 19.50 5.98
C THR A 438 16.56 20.38 7.23
N GLU A 439 17.46 20.03 8.16
CA GLU A 439 17.71 20.85 9.37
C GLU A 439 18.26 22.23 9.06
N GLU A 440 19.16 22.34 8.06
CA GLU A 440 19.66 23.62 7.59
C GLU A 440 18.53 24.51 7.05
N GLY A 441 17.62 23.93 6.24
CA GLY A 441 16.46 24.65 5.76
C GLY A 441 15.48 25.04 6.86
N ILE A 442 15.27 24.18 7.86
CA ILE A 442 14.44 24.48 9.04
C ILE A 442 15.03 25.66 9.82
N ALA A 443 16.33 25.63 10.11
CA ALA A 443 17.02 26.72 10.82
C ALA A 443 16.90 28.05 10.07
N LEU A 444 17.03 28.02 8.73
CA LEU A 444 16.89 29.21 7.88
C LEU A 444 15.47 29.80 7.95
N VAL A 445 14.44 28.95 7.96
CA VAL A 445 13.03 29.36 8.12
C VAL A 445 12.77 29.90 9.52
N GLN A 446 13.30 29.27 10.56
CA GLN A 446 13.10 29.71 11.95
C GLN A 446 13.75 31.07 12.21
N ALA A 447 14.96 31.29 11.68
CA ALA A 447 15.70 32.53 11.85
C ALA A 447 15.07 33.72 11.10
N ASN A 448 14.43 33.50 9.96
CA ASN A 448 13.99 34.57 9.05
C ASN A 448 12.48 34.65 8.84
N GLY A 449 11.73 33.58 9.17
CA GLY A 449 10.29 33.53 8.95
C GLY A 449 9.51 34.23 10.07
N ARG A 450 8.50 35.02 9.71
CA ARG A 450 7.56 35.64 10.67
C ARG A 450 6.53 34.63 11.17
N PRO A 451 5.95 34.81 12.37
CA PRO A 451 4.85 33.99 12.84
C PRO A 451 3.69 33.95 11.83
N GLY A 452 3.15 32.75 11.57
CA GLY A 452 2.01 32.58 10.65
C GLY A 452 2.35 32.56 9.16
N GLU A 453 3.60 32.86 8.75
CA GLU A 453 4.00 32.69 7.35
C GLU A 453 4.05 31.21 6.97
N SER A 454 3.35 30.85 5.89
CA SER A 454 3.42 29.53 5.29
C SER A 454 4.76 29.32 4.58
N VAL A 455 5.27 28.08 4.57
CA VAL A 455 6.56 27.75 3.96
C VAL A 455 6.46 26.54 3.05
N ARG A 456 7.21 26.56 1.94
CA ARG A 456 7.34 25.48 0.99
C ARG A 456 8.78 25.30 0.52
N GLY A 457 9.22 24.06 0.45
CA GLY A 457 10.44 23.66 -0.25
C GLY A 457 10.15 23.37 -1.71
N LEU A 458 11.04 23.79 -2.61
CA LEU A 458 11.05 23.41 -4.03
C LEU A 458 11.87 22.14 -4.29
N GLY A 459 11.93 21.23 -3.33
CA GLY A 459 12.40 19.88 -3.47
C GLY A 459 11.29 18.91 -3.85
N ALA A 460 11.61 17.62 -4.00
CA ALA A 460 10.63 16.56 -4.32
C ALA A 460 9.46 16.49 -3.32
N SER A 461 9.70 16.84 -2.05
CA SER A 461 8.71 16.89 -0.98
C SER A 461 8.94 18.09 -0.07
N ASN A 462 7.95 18.44 0.75
CA ASN A 462 8.00 19.60 1.64
C ASN A 462 7.99 19.18 3.11
N PRO A 463 9.15 19.06 3.79
CA PRO A 463 9.22 18.80 5.23
C PRO A 463 8.92 20.03 6.10
N PHE A 464 9.10 21.25 5.57
CA PHE A 464 9.29 22.46 6.36
C PHE A 464 8.03 22.93 7.08
N SER A 465 6.85 22.87 6.44
CA SER A 465 5.59 23.26 7.08
C SER A 465 5.32 22.44 8.34
N PHE A 466 5.45 21.12 8.25
CA PHE A 466 5.23 20.22 9.37
C PHE A 466 6.34 20.34 10.43
N ALA A 467 7.61 20.38 10.01
CA ALA A 467 8.75 20.46 10.92
C ALA A 467 8.72 21.71 11.80
N THR A 468 8.29 22.85 11.25
CA THR A 468 8.20 24.12 11.97
C THR A 468 6.80 24.40 12.54
N LEU A 469 5.86 23.46 12.40
CA LEU A 469 4.45 23.58 12.79
C LEU A 469 3.78 24.86 12.24
N ARG A 470 4.22 25.31 11.05
CA ARG A 470 3.64 26.44 10.36
C ARG A 470 2.43 26.02 9.55
N PRO A 471 1.47 26.93 9.30
CA PRO A 471 0.37 26.61 8.41
C PRO A 471 0.91 26.21 7.03
N PRO A 472 0.34 25.21 6.36
CA PRO A 472 0.68 24.90 4.98
C PRO A 472 0.27 26.04 4.04
N SER A 473 0.86 26.10 2.84
CA SER A 473 0.38 26.97 1.79
C SER A 473 -1.00 26.55 1.32
N HIS A 474 -1.93 27.46 1.13
CA HIS A 474 -3.18 27.11 0.45
C HIS A 474 -2.90 26.81 -1.03
N GLY A 475 -3.33 25.64 -1.50
CA GLY A 475 -2.90 25.13 -2.81
C GLY A 475 -1.50 24.49 -2.77
N GLY A 476 -0.91 24.31 -3.96
CA GLY A 476 0.39 23.67 -4.13
C GLY A 476 0.33 22.14 -4.12
N ALA A 477 1.41 21.50 -4.56
CA ALA A 477 1.50 20.05 -4.69
C ALA A 477 2.23 19.42 -3.50
N VAL A 478 1.82 18.25 -3.01
CA VAL A 478 2.58 17.52 -1.96
C VAL A 478 3.85 16.86 -2.50
N VAL A 479 3.92 16.63 -3.82
CA VAL A 479 5.10 16.08 -4.51
C VAL A 479 5.43 16.94 -5.71
N LEU A 480 6.71 17.30 -5.84
CA LEU A 480 7.28 17.96 -7.00
C LEU A 480 8.34 17.03 -7.60
N SER A 481 7.93 16.08 -8.45
CA SER A 481 8.87 15.17 -9.09
C SER A 481 8.67 15.14 -10.60
N LYS A 482 9.73 14.82 -11.34
CA LYS A 482 9.67 14.70 -12.80
C LYS A 482 8.74 13.58 -13.29
N THR A 483 8.33 12.68 -12.43
CA THR A 483 7.30 11.67 -12.74
C THR A 483 5.89 12.21 -12.68
N ASP A 484 5.71 13.41 -12.14
CA ASP A 484 4.42 14.03 -11.85
C ASP A 484 4.27 15.42 -12.48
N ILE A 485 5.41 15.99 -12.95
CA ILE A 485 5.50 17.27 -13.61
C ILE A 485 6.30 17.07 -14.88
N SER A 486 5.75 17.44 -16.03
CA SER A 486 6.46 17.40 -17.30
C SER A 486 6.29 18.71 -18.06
N ALA A 487 7.28 19.06 -18.88
CA ALA A 487 7.19 20.24 -19.75
C ALA A 487 5.99 20.21 -20.71
N VAL A 488 5.49 19.00 -21.02
CA VAL A 488 4.33 18.79 -21.92
C VAL A 488 2.99 18.96 -21.19
N ALA A 489 2.96 18.74 -19.87
CA ALA A 489 1.74 18.79 -19.05
C ALA A 489 2.07 19.50 -17.71
N MET A 490 2.51 20.76 -17.81
CA MET A 490 2.81 21.59 -16.64
C MET A 490 1.50 22.03 -15.98
N PRO A 491 1.25 21.67 -14.70
CA PRO A 491 0.12 22.20 -13.96
C PRO A 491 0.24 23.69 -13.74
N PRO A 492 -0.86 24.44 -13.58
CA PRO A 492 -0.82 25.87 -13.25
C PRO A 492 0.06 26.14 -12.01
N GLU A 493 0.76 27.28 -11.99
CA GLU A 493 1.68 27.65 -10.90
C GLU A 493 1.02 27.52 -9.50
N LYS A 494 -0.19 28.05 -9.35
CA LYS A 494 -0.97 27.94 -8.11
C LYS A 494 -1.21 26.49 -7.67
N MET A 495 -1.32 25.56 -8.61
CA MET A 495 -1.48 24.14 -8.33
C MET A 495 -0.16 23.49 -7.88
N LEU A 496 0.99 24.04 -8.32
CA LEU A 496 2.31 23.52 -7.93
C LEU A 496 2.83 24.13 -6.64
N ILE A 497 2.76 25.45 -6.54
CA ILE A 497 3.40 26.21 -5.47
C ILE A 497 2.41 26.61 -4.39
N GLY A 498 1.18 26.95 -4.78
CA GLY A 498 0.14 27.45 -3.87
C GLY A 498 0.34 28.92 -3.51
N ASP A 499 -0.44 29.36 -2.53
CA ASP A 499 -0.34 30.70 -1.95
C ASP A 499 0.61 30.67 -0.74
N VAL A 500 1.91 30.64 -1.01
CA VAL A 500 2.96 30.49 0.00
C VAL A 500 3.65 31.82 0.29
N ALA A 501 3.98 32.09 1.53
CA ALA A 501 4.72 33.28 1.94
C ALA A 501 6.24 33.12 1.77
N LEU A 502 6.76 31.93 2.05
CA LEU A 502 8.20 31.63 2.03
C LEU A 502 8.49 30.43 1.12
N ILE A 503 9.46 30.57 0.24
CA ILE A 503 9.97 29.48 -0.61
C ILE A 503 11.42 29.19 -0.26
N LEU A 504 11.72 27.89 -0.04
CA LEU A 504 13.08 27.37 0.05
C LEU A 504 13.48 26.72 -1.28
N ALA A 505 14.42 27.32 -1.99
CA ALA A 505 14.98 26.76 -3.22
C ALA A 505 16.31 26.04 -2.95
N PRO A 506 16.49 24.77 -3.37
CA PRO A 506 17.70 24.01 -3.12
C PRO A 506 18.86 24.47 -4.03
N LYS A 507 20.07 24.57 -3.46
CA LYS A 507 21.32 24.84 -4.20
C LYS A 507 22.11 23.57 -4.51
N PHE A 508 21.84 22.48 -3.82
CA PHE A 508 22.59 21.23 -3.96
C PHE A 508 22.20 20.46 -5.23
N PRO A 509 23.14 19.70 -5.82
CA PRO A 509 22.86 18.88 -6.98
C PRO A 509 22.02 17.67 -6.56
N ALA A 510 20.74 17.68 -6.89
CA ALA A 510 19.82 16.63 -6.57
C ALA A 510 18.91 16.35 -7.76
N SER A 511 18.19 15.24 -7.75
CA SER A 511 17.07 15.02 -8.67
C SER A 511 16.03 16.15 -8.58
N GLU A 512 15.98 16.82 -7.43
CA GLU A 512 15.19 18.03 -7.18
C GLU A 512 15.62 19.21 -8.06
N ARG A 513 16.90 19.31 -8.39
CA ARG A 513 17.41 20.40 -9.24
C ARG A 513 16.88 20.33 -10.66
N ASP A 514 16.74 19.12 -11.20
CA ASP A 514 16.15 18.92 -12.53
C ASP A 514 14.66 19.31 -12.52
N THR A 515 13.94 18.97 -11.45
CA THR A 515 12.53 19.36 -11.28
C THR A 515 12.40 20.86 -11.09
N LEU A 516 13.27 21.47 -10.27
CA LEU A 516 13.32 22.91 -10.07
C LEU A 516 13.59 23.64 -11.40
N ALA A 517 14.54 23.16 -12.19
CA ALA A 517 14.83 23.75 -13.51
C ALA A 517 13.61 23.71 -14.44
N VAL A 518 12.86 22.61 -14.46
CA VAL A 518 11.62 22.49 -15.25
C VAL A 518 10.56 23.49 -14.77
N ILE A 519 10.41 23.67 -13.46
CA ILE A 519 9.46 24.63 -12.87
C ILE A 519 9.88 26.06 -13.22
N LEU A 520 11.16 26.43 -13.03
CA LEU A 520 11.65 27.77 -13.31
C LEU A 520 11.60 28.12 -14.80
N ASN A 521 11.82 27.16 -15.68
CA ASN A 521 11.64 27.38 -17.11
C ASN A 521 10.18 27.66 -17.50
N ALA A 522 9.22 27.03 -16.79
CA ALA A 522 7.80 27.27 -17.02
C ALA A 522 7.31 28.60 -16.40
N TYR A 523 7.90 28.97 -15.24
CA TYR A 523 7.54 30.17 -14.46
C TYR A 523 8.78 31.02 -14.17
N PRO A 524 9.32 31.72 -15.19
CA PRO A 524 10.60 32.42 -15.07
C PRO A 524 10.58 33.60 -14.09
N ASN A 525 9.41 34.20 -13.84
CA ASN A 525 9.25 35.34 -12.93
C ASN A 525 9.03 34.92 -11.46
N MET A 526 8.84 33.63 -11.17
CA MET A 526 8.54 33.16 -9.82
C MET A 526 9.64 33.54 -8.83
N LEU A 527 10.90 33.14 -9.09
CA LEU A 527 12.03 33.52 -8.24
C LEU A 527 12.75 34.74 -8.81
N GLY A 528 12.98 35.73 -7.96
CA GLY A 528 13.65 37.00 -8.34
C GLY A 528 12.69 38.14 -8.65
N VAL A 529 11.42 37.87 -8.98
CA VAL A 529 10.39 38.91 -9.24
C VAL A 529 9.24 38.77 -8.25
N GLU A 530 8.52 37.66 -8.28
CA GLU A 530 7.39 37.44 -7.36
C GLU A 530 7.83 37.05 -5.95
N TYR A 531 8.94 36.34 -5.84
CA TYR A 531 9.59 35.99 -4.58
C TYR A 531 11.02 36.53 -4.58
N LEU A 532 11.33 37.38 -3.59
CA LEU A 532 12.64 38.02 -3.46
C LEU A 532 13.50 37.27 -2.44
N PRO A 533 14.82 37.09 -2.67
CA PRO A 533 15.71 36.44 -1.75
C PRO A 533 15.85 37.28 -0.47
N VAL A 534 15.70 36.60 0.70
CA VAL A 534 15.81 37.25 2.02
C VAL A 534 16.94 36.68 2.87
N ALA A 535 17.34 35.45 2.63
CA ALA A 535 18.45 34.79 3.31
C ALA A 535 18.96 33.61 2.50
N GLU A 536 20.19 33.20 2.76
CA GLU A 536 20.77 32.01 2.16
C GLU A 536 21.65 31.23 3.12
N SER A 537 21.83 29.95 2.81
CA SER A 537 22.76 29.05 3.48
C SER A 537 23.58 28.29 2.41
N PRO A 538 24.54 27.45 2.76
CA PRO A 538 25.27 26.65 1.78
C PRO A 538 24.39 25.85 0.81
N ASN A 539 23.24 25.33 1.30
CA ASN A 539 22.39 24.43 0.54
C ASN A 539 21.03 25.02 0.15
N TRP A 540 20.61 26.17 0.66
CA TRP A 540 19.31 26.76 0.41
C TRP A 540 19.36 28.24 0.18
N VAL A 541 18.42 28.76 -0.64
CA VAL A 541 18.04 30.17 -0.70
C VAL A 541 16.60 30.29 -0.22
N LEU A 542 16.38 31.15 0.76
CA LEU A 542 15.05 31.49 1.26
C LEU A 542 14.56 32.74 0.53
N TYR A 543 13.41 32.60 -0.09
CA TYR A 543 12.70 33.69 -0.76
C TYR A 543 11.43 34.04 0.01
N ARG A 544 11.05 35.30 -0.01
CA ARG A 544 9.76 35.79 0.51
C ARG A 544 8.98 36.42 -0.62
N ARG A 545 7.67 36.23 -0.60
CA ARG A 545 6.76 36.83 -1.57
C ARG A 545 6.90 38.37 -1.53
N ALA A 546 7.06 38.98 -2.70
CA ALA A 546 7.01 40.44 -2.83
C ALA A 546 5.59 40.92 -2.51
N ASN A 547 5.47 42.03 -1.75
CA ASN A 547 4.18 42.61 -1.38
C ASN A 547 3.47 43.23 -2.56
#